data_d54af4f304f5e2af0637e528743fd2b5
#
_entry.id   d54af4f304f5e2af0637e528743fd2b5
#
_cell.length_a   1.000
_cell.length_b   1.000
_cell.length_c   1.000
_cell.angle_alpha   90.00
_cell.angle_beta   90.00
_cell.angle_gamma   90.00
#
_symmetry.space_group_name_H-M   'P 1'
#
loop_
_entity.id
_entity.type
_entity.pdbx_description
1 polymer ?
#
loop_
_entity_poly.entity_id
_entity_poly.type
_entity_poly.pdbx_seq_one_letter_code
_entity_poly.pdbx_strand_id
1 'polypeptide(L)'
;MRFSSALTYSSLAVLGLGLPLALRNTLLNEFLTVLLQNLPDINEDLNDGTTIITDLDTVLGKITGATTTYNDLDSGSCAEYTLIFARGTAEPGNFGVLVGPPFVWALQDIVGTDGLTIQGVNDYSASVAGYLAGGDADGSANMASLINQAHSSCPDTKVIASGYSQGCQIVHNAIGQLDADTASWISKVVLFGDPDNGTALDNVDSANVLTYCNTDDNICVNGDLILPAHLIYAKNVVTAATFATS
;
A
#
# COMPACT_ATOMS: atom_id res chain seq x y z
N MET A 1 19.95 3.24 68.55
CA MET A 1 18.90 3.02 67.61
C MET A 1 19.35 3.44 66.23
N ARG A 2 19.69 2.47 65.36
CA ARG A 2 20.10 2.76 63.96
C ARG A 2 18.97 2.32 63.07
N PHE A 3 18.35 3.23 62.33
CA PHE A 3 17.36 2.93 61.29
C PHE A 3 18.11 2.71 59.99
N SER A 4 18.04 1.49 59.43
CA SER A 4 18.45 1.16 58.10
C SER A 4 17.25 1.37 57.15
N SER A 5 17.38 2.34 56.24
CA SER A 5 16.45 2.52 55.12
C SER A 5 16.87 1.60 53.97
N ALA A 6 16.05 0.62 53.65
CA ALA A 6 16.21 -0.17 52.42
C ALA A 6 15.58 0.58 51.25
N LEU A 7 16.42 0.99 50.30
CA LEU A 7 15.93 1.46 48.99
C LEU A 7 15.56 0.24 48.11
N THR A 8 14.28 0.10 47.84
CA THR A 8 13.78 -0.81 46.80
C THR A 8 13.92 -0.15 45.43
N TYR A 9 14.81 -0.70 44.60
CA TYR A 9 14.86 -0.34 43.18
C TYR A 9 13.72 -1.06 42.45
N SER A 10 12.72 -0.31 42.01
CA SER A 10 11.72 -0.78 41.04
C SER A 10 12.35 -0.79 39.65
N SER A 11 12.55 -1.97 39.12
CA SER A 11 12.94 -2.17 37.72
C SER A 11 11.73 -1.79 36.81
N LEU A 12 11.81 -0.65 36.15
CA LEU A 12 10.92 -0.31 35.05
C LEU A 12 11.32 -1.16 33.84
N ALA A 13 10.49 -2.16 33.54
CA ALA A 13 10.55 -2.85 32.27
C ALA A 13 10.15 -1.85 31.17
N VAL A 14 11.10 -1.49 30.30
CA VAL A 14 10.79 -0.74 29.07
C VAL A 14 10.14 -1.73 28.12
N LEU A 15 8.81 -1.78 28.14
CA LEU A 15 8.01 -2.41 27.09
C LEU A 15 8.24 -1.62 25.82
N GLY A 16 8.66 -2.30 24.73
CA GLY A 16 8.78 -1.73 23.41
C GLY A 16 7.43 -1.14 22.98
N LEU A 17 7.34 0.19 23.04
CA LEU A 17 6.12 0.91 22.73
C LEU A 17 6.06 1.10 21.21
N GLY A 18 5.29 0.27 20.53
CA GLY A 18 4.66 0.69 19.28
C GLY A 18 3.94 2.03 19.52
N LEU A 19 3.95 2.94 18.54
CA LEU A 19 3.26 4.23 18.65
C LEU A 19 1.82 4.00 19.11
N PRO A 20 1.30 4.73 20.11
CA PRO A 20 -0.09 4.57 20.55
C PRO A 20 -1.07 4.84 19.40
N LEU A 21 -2.18 4.09 19.34
CA LEU A 21 -3.25 4.23 18.34
C LEU A 21 -3.64 5.70 18.04
N ALA A 22 -3.69 6.54 19.08
CA ALA A 22 -3.99 7.97 18.95
C ALA A 22 -2.97 8.75 18.08
N LEU A 23 -1.69 8.32 18.03
CA LEU A 23 -0.66 8.97 17.21
C LEU A 23 -0.76 8.57 15.73
N ARG A 24 -1.21 7.35 15.43
CA ARG A 24 -1.34 6.85 14.05
C ARG A 24 -2.53 7.48 13.33
N ASN A 25 -3.67 7.58 14.00
CA ASN A 25 -4.81 8.38 13.53
C ASN A 25 -4.41 9.84 13.28
N THR A 26 -3.43 10.36 14.04
CA THR A 26 -2.89 11.70 13.82
C THR A 26 -2.10 11.79 12.53
N LEU A 27 -1.25 10.78 12.20
CA LEU A 27 -0.47 10.77 10.95
C LEU A 27 -1.38 10.71 9.72
N LEU A 28 -2.37 9.83 9.71
CA LEU A 28 -3.32 9.74 8.61
C LEU A 28 -4.14 11.03 8.45
N ASN A 29 -4.61 11.61 9.56
CA ASN A 29 -5.37 12.87 9.52
C ASN A 29 -4.51 14.05 9.06
N GLU A 30 -3.24 14.10 9.49
CA GLU A 30 -2.28 15.10 9.03
C GLU A 30 -2.02 14.94 7.53
N PHE A 31 -1.77 13.71 7.07
CA PHE A 31 -1.59 13.40 5.65
C PHE A 31 -2.80 13.84 4.82
N LEU A 32 -4.01 13.45 5.22
CA LEU A 32 -5.24 13.85 4.52
C LEU A 32 -5.44 15.37 4.51
N THR A 33 -5.08 16.05 5.59
CA THR A 33 -5.15 17.51 5.67
C THR A 33 -4.20 18.14 4.67
N VAL A 34 -2.93 17.69 4.64
CA VAL A 34 -1.92 18.21 3.70
C VAL A 34 -2.30 17.88 2.27
N LEU A 35 -2.75 16.66 1.99
CA LEU A 35 -3.23 16.24 0.67
C LEU A 35 -4.34 17.15 0.16
N LEU A 36 -5.40 17.35 0.95
CA LEU A 36 -6.54 18.14 0.53
C LEU A 36 -6.23 19.65 0.40
N GLN A 37 -5.26 20.15 1.16
CA GLN A 37 -4.81 21.54 1.04
C GLN A 37 -3.92 21.79 -0.19
N ASN A 38 -3.26 20.75 -0.70
CA ASN A 38 -2.35 20.84 -1.84
C ASN A 38 -2.87 20.07 -3.06
N LEU A 39 -4.13 19.61 -3.03
CA LEU A 39 -4.73 18.88 -4.14
C LEU A 39 -4.79 19.79 -5.36
N PRO A 40 -4.12 19.43 -6.48
CA PRO A 40 -4.12 20.24 -7.67
C PRO A 40 -5.49 20.18 -8.38
N ASP A 41 -5.88 21.30 -9.00
CA ASP A 41 -6.97 21.30 -9.99
C ASP A 41 -6.37 20.82 -11.32
N ILE A 42 -6.31 19.50 -11.50
CA ILE A 42 -5.65 18.84 -12.62
C ILE A 42 -6.68 18.21 -13.55
N ASN A 43 -6.46 18.33 -14.84
CA ASN A 43 -7.18 17.67 -15.92
C ASN A 43 -6.21 17.49 -17.10
N GLU A 44 -5.23 16.63 -16.91
CA GLU A 44 -4.13 16.43 -17.85
C GLU A 44 -4.01 14.95 -18.21
N ASP A 45 -3.51 14.65 -19.40
CA ASP A 45 -3.10 13.30 -19.71
C ASP A 45 -1.94 12.83 -18.81
N LEU A 46 -1.74 11.54 -18.74
CA LEU A 46 -0.79 10.95 -17.81
C LEU A 46 0.66 11.43 -18.05
N ASN A 47 1.05 11.76 -19.31
CA ASN A 47 2.40 12.28 -19.60
C ASN A 47 2.60 13.66 -18.95
N ASP A 48 1.66 14.57 -19.17
CA ASP A 48 1.75 15.94 -18.67
C ASP A 48 1.48 15.98 -17.15
N GLY A 49 0.63 15.10 -16.65
CA GLY A 49 0.28 14.96 -15.23
C GLY A 49 1.41 14.45 -14.34
N THR A 50 2.44 13.74 -14.88
CA THR A 50 3.52 13.14 -14.06
C THR A 50 4.29 14.16 -13.23
N THR A 51 4.54 15.35 -13.76
CA THR A 51 5.24 16.43 -13.02
C THR A 51 4.41 16.89 -11.83
N ILE A 52 3.10 17.04 -12.01
CA ILE A 52 2.18 17.50 -10.96
C ILE A 52 2.07 16.43 -9.86
N ILE A 53 2.03 15.15 -10.23
CA ILE A 53 2.04 14.02 -9.28
C ILE A 53 3.35 14.04 -8.47
N THR A 54 4.49 14.16 -9.13
CA THR A 54 5.81 14.20 -8.48
C THR A 54 5.95 15.39 -7.51
N ASP A 55 5.42 16.55 -7.88
CA ASP A 55 5.42 17.74 -7.01
C ASP A 55 4.55 17.52 -5.77
N LEU A 56 3.35 16.95 -5.95
CA LEU A 56 2.45 16.60 -4.85
C LEU A 56 3.10 15.58 -3.91
N ASP A 57 3.69 14.52 -4.45
CA ASP A 57 4.42 13.49 -3.68
C ASP A 57 5.58 14.10 -2.88
N THR A 58 6.30 15.03 -3.49
CA THR A 58 7.40 15.74 -2.82
C THR A 58 6.90 16.56 -1.64
N VAL A 59 5.79 17.27 -1.79
CA VAL A 59 5.17 18.05 -0.71
C VAL A 59 4.70 17.12 0.41
N LEU A 60 3.93 16.09 0.07
CA LEU A 60 3.41 15.11 1.03
C LEU A 60 4.53 14.40 1.77
N GLY A 61 5.51 13.85 1.06
CA GLY A 61 6.63 13.14 1.66
C GLY A 61 7.46 14.00 2.61
N LYS A 62 7.70 15.28 2.25
CA LYS A 62 8.46 16.22 3.11
C LYS A 62 7.72 16.61 4.38
N ILE A 63 6.40 16.81 4.31
CA ILE A 63 5.61 17.29 5.45
C ILE A 63 5.29 16.13 6.38
N THR A 64 4.88 14.98 5.84
CA THR A 64 4.38 13.85 6.64
C THR A 64 5.45 12.84 7.02
N GLY A 65 6.62 12.89 6.38
CA GLY A 65 7.68 11.89 6.58
C GLY A 65 7.28 10.49 6.11
N ALA A 66 6.37 10.39 5.12
CA ALA A 66 5.92 9.11 4.59
C ALA A 66 7.10 8.28 4.05
N THR A 67 7.20 7.03 4.47
CA THR A 67 8.19 6.08 3.97
C THR A 67 7.78 5.57 2.60
N THR A 68 8.68 5.66 1.63
CA THR A 68 8.43 5.34 0.22
C THR A 68 9.03 4.02 -0.23
N THR A 69 9.73 3.30 0.67
CA THR A 69 10.41 2.05 0.34
C THR A 69 10.32 1.06 1.49
N TYR A 70 9.83 -0.15 1.20
CA TYR A 70 9.71 -1.25 2.15
C TYR A 70 10.18 -2.55 1.50
N ASN A 71 11.01 -3.33 2.20
CA ASN A 71 11.55 -4.60 1.75
C ASN A 71 11.62 -5.62 2.90
N ASP A 72 10.54 -5.73 3.68
CA ASP A 72 10.54 -6.55 4.90
C ASP A 72 10.62 -8.05 4.61
N LEU A 73 10.11 -8.50 3.45
CA LEU A 73 10.23 -9.92 3.04
C LEU A 73 11.69 -10.36 2.87
N ASP A 74 12.61 -9.47 2.52
CA ASP A 74 14.03 -9.76 2.39
C ASP A 74 14.68 -10.10 3.74
N SER A 75 14.10 -9.61 4.85
CA SER A 75 14.58 -9.91 6.20
C SER A 75 14.17 -11.29 6.71
N GLY A 76 13.27 -12.00 6.01
CA GLY A 76 12.72 -13.29 6.40
C GLY A 76 11.77 -13.21 7.62
N SER A 77 11.32 -12.03 7.98
CA SER A 77 10.34 -11.82 9.05
C SER A 77 8.94 -12.11 8.53
N CYS A 78 8.19 -12.96 9.22
CA CYS A 78 6.81 -13.30 8.90
C CYS A 78 5.89 -12.78 10.00
N ALA A 79 5.04 -11.81 9.69
CA ALA A 79 3.96 -11.34 10.56
C ALA A 79 2.63 -12.07 10.25
N GLU A 80 1.59 -11.80 11.05
CA GLU A 80 0.26 -12.36 10.78
C GLU A 80 -0.28 -11.92 9.42
N TYR A 81 0.02 -10.67 9.00
CA TYR A 81 -0.34 -10.11 7.70
C TYR A 81 0.90 -9.72 6.92
N THR A 82 0.85 -9.91 5.59
CA THR A 82 1.88 -9.42 4.66
C THR A 82 1.21 -8.58 3.60
N LEU A 83 1.52 -7.28 3.55
CA LEU A 83 1.12 -6.39 2.49
C LEU A 83 2.18 -6.37 1.38
N ILE A 84 1.80 -6.74 0.16
CA ILE A 84 2.60 -6.56 -1.05
C ILE A 84 1.90 -5.48 -1.90
N PHE A 85 2.58 -4.33 -2.09
CA PHE A 85 1.97 -3.14 -2.68
C PHE A 85 2.74 -2.64 -3.91
N ALA A 86 2.02 -2.41 -5.00
CA ALA A 86 2.53 -1.79 -6.22
C ALA A 86 2.04 -0.33 -6.32
N ARG A 87 3.00 0.59 -6.42
CA ARG A 87 2.75 2.04 -6.50
C ARG A 87 2.16 2.49 -7.82
N GLY A 88 1.65 3.71 -7.85
CA GLY A 88 1.18 4.36 -9.07
C GLY A 88 2.32 4.90 -9.95
N THR A 89 1.96 5.31 -11.17
CA THR A 89 2.88 5.92 -12.16
C THR A 89 3.59 7.14 -11.56
N ALA A 90 4.90 7.23 -11.79
CA ALA A 90 5.79 8.30 -11.36
C ALA A 90 5.99 8.45 -9.84
N GLU A 91 5.33 7.66 -9.01
CA GLU A 91 5.54 7.70 -7.57
C GLU A 91 6.94 7.23 -7.15
N PRO A 92 7.52 7.78 -6.06
CA PRO A 92 8.88 7.48 -5.62
C PRO A 92 9.02 6.14 -4.88
N GLY A 93 10.27 5.65 -4.78
CA GLY A 93 10.62 4.42 -4.07
C GLY A 93 10.06 3.17 -4.75
N ASN A 94 9.71 2.15 -3.96
CA ASN A 94 8.97 0.98 -4.42
C ASN A 94 7.52 0.93 -3.89
N PHE A 95 7.12 1.98 -3.14
CA PHE A 95 5.86 1.98 -2.38
C PHE A 95 4.98 3.23 -2.61
N GLY A 96 5.55 4.30 -3.22
CA GLY A 96 4.85 5.55 -3.48
C GLY A 96 4.60 6.40 -2.22
N VAL A 97 3.69 7.38 -2.34
CA VAL A 97 3.32 8.33 -1.28
C VAL A 97 1.81 8.45 -1.11
N LEU A 98 1.05 8.49 -2.23
CA LEU A 98 -0.37 8.89 -2.23
C LEU A 98 -1.28 7.90 -1.52
N VAL A 99 -0.99 6.60 -1.65
CA VAL A 99 -1.88 5.53 -1.14
C VAL A 99 -1.13 4.53 -0.26
N GLY A 100 0.07 4.10 -0.64
CA GLY A 100 0.81 3.06 0.07
C GLY A 100 1.02 3.37 1.55
N PRO A 101 1.72 4.46 1.93
CA PRO A 101 1.97 4.81 3.33
C PRO A 101 0.69 5.05 4.15
N PRO A 102 -0.33 5.79 3.67
CA PRO A 102 -1.62 5.89 4.35
C PRO A 102 -2.30 4.54 4.61
N PHE A 103 -2.21 3.61 3.66
CA PHE A 103 -2.77 2.27 3.82
C PHE A 103 -2.04 1.45 4.87
N VAL A 104 -0.70 1.52 4.91
CA VAL A 104 0.11 0.92 5.98
C VAL A 104 -0.31 1.44 7.35
N TRP A 105 -0.46 2.75 7.52
CA TRP A 105 -0.87 3.33 8.82
C TRP A 105 -2.25 2.80 9.26
N ALA A 106 -3.20 2.73 8.31
CA ALA A 106 -4.53 2.20 8.60
C ALA A 106 -4.51 0.70 8.96
N LEU A 107 -3.70 -0.12 8.29
CA LEU A 107 -3.49 -1.53 8.63
C LEU A 107 -2.84 -1.67 10.01
N GLN A 108 -1.77 -0.92 10.28
CA GLN A 108 -1.08 -0.96 11.57
C GLN A 108 -1.95 -0.50 12.73
N ASP A 109 -2.95 0.37 12.50
CA ASP A 109 -3.93 0.74 13.52
C ASP A 109 -4.79 -0.45 13.96
N ILE A 110 -5.01 -1.42 13.07
CA ILE A 110 -5.83 -2.60 13.35
C ILE A 110 -4.97 -3.75 13.91
N VAL A 111 -3.87 -4.09 13.22
CA VAL A 111 -3.09 -5.30 13.52
C VAL A 111 -1.81 -5.04 14.31
N GLY A 112 -1.48 -3.78 14.58
CA GLY A 112 -0.22 -3.39 15.20
C GLY A 112 0.96 -3.36 14.22
N THR A 113 2.07 -2.73 14.63
CA THR A 113 3.30 -2.69 13.81
C THR A 113 3.92 -4.06 13.62
N ASP A 114 3.93 -4.88 14.68
CA ASP A 114 4.55 -6.20 14.67
C ASP A 114 3.66 -7.24 13.95
N GLY A 115 2.39 -6.91 13.72
CA GLY A 115 1.42 -7.76 13.01
C GLY A 115 1.47 -7.65 11.49
N LEU A 116 2.31 -6.77 10.92
CA LEU A 116 2.35 -6.46 9.50
C LEU A 116 3.78 -6.50 8.94
N THR A 117 4.02 -7.38 7.97
CA THR A 117 5.18 -7.36 7.07
C THR A 117 4.83 -6.52 5.85
N ILE A 118 5.71 -5.59 5.43
CA ILE A 118 5.43 -4.63 4.37
C ILE A 118 6.45 -4.78 3.24
N GLN A 119 5.97 -4.98 2.02
CA GLN A 119 6.81 -5.17 0.85
C GLN A 119 6.30 -4.34 -0.32
N GLY A 120 7.17 -3.47 -0.86
CA GLY A 120 6.94 -2.79 -2.13
C GLY A 120 7.43 -3.62 -3.31
N VAL A 121 6.81 -3.42 -4.48
CA VAL A 121 7.25 -4.08 -5.73
C VAL A 121 8.51 -3.42 -6.25
N ASN A 122 9.58 -4.21 -6.36
CA ASN A 122 10.88 -3.82 -6.93
C ASN A 122 10.90 -4.03 -8.45
N ASP A 123 12.00 -3.66 -9.10
CA ASP A 123 12.22 -3.81 -10.55
C ASP A 123 11.05 -3.25 -11.40
N TYR A 124 10.39 -2.24 -10.88
CA TYR A 124 9.19 -1.62 -11.41
C TYR A 124 9.47 -0.15 -11.69
N SER A 125 9.51 0.22 -12.98
CA SER A 125 9.83 1.59 -13.38
C SER A 125 8.71 2.60 -13.08
N ALA A 126 7.47 2.14 -12.98
CA ALA A 126 6.25 2.96 -12.85
C ALA A 126 6.18 4.07 -13.91
N SER A 127 6.61 3.75 -15.14
CA SER A 127 6.63 4.68 -16.26
C SER A 127 5.26 4.83 -16.92
N VAL A 128 5.03 5.95 -17.59
CA VAL A 128 3.83 6.15 -18.43
C VAL A 128 3.74 5.09 -19.52
N ALA A 129 4.90 4.72 -20.13
CA ALA A 129 4.94 3.67 -21.14
C ALA A 129 4.47 2.31 -20.58
N GLY A 130 4.83 1.99 -19.31
CA GLY A 130 4.36 0.80 -18.62
C GLY A 130 2.84 0.82 -18.43
N TYR A 131 2.27 1.95 -18.00
CA TYR A 131 0.83 2.11 -17.88
C TYR A 131 0.10 1.87 -19.20
N LEU A 132 0.55 2.55 -20.28
CA LEU A 132 -0.05 2.43 -21.61
C LEU A 132 0.09 1.03 -22.24
N ALA A 133 1.08 0.25 -21.77
CA ALA A 133 1.25 -1.15 -22.17
C ALA A 133 0.36 -2.13 -21.39
N GLY A 134 -0.46 -1.66 -20.43
CA GLY A 134 -1.29 -2.50 -19.57
C GLY A 134 -0.55 -3.04 -18.35
N GLY A 135 0.46 -2.31 -17.88
CA GLY A 135 1.31 -2.63 -16.72
C GLY A 135 2.76 -2.96 -17.12
N ASP A 136 3.69 -2.60 -16.26
CA ASP A 136 5.12 -2.90 -16.42
C ASP A 136 5.37 -4.41 -16.24
N ALA A 137 6.00 -5.05 -17.23
CA ALA A 137 6.18 -6.50 -17.24
C ALA A 137 7.15 -6.99 -16.14
N ASP A 138 8.23 -6.24 -15.89
CA ASP A 138 9.23 -6.60 -14.87
C ASP A 138 8.65 -6.42 -13.47
N GLY A 139 7.89 -5.33 -13.23
CA GLY A 139 7.14 -5.12 -12.00
C GLY A 139 6.10 -6.21 -11.74
N SER A 140 5.38 -6.64 -12.78
CA SER A 140 4.40 -7.73 -12.67
C SER A 140 5.07 -9.06 -12.32
N ALA A 141 6.18 -9.40 -12.95
CA ALA A 141 6.97 -10.60 -12.64
C ALA A 141 7.58 -10.53 -11.23
N ASN A 142 8.07 -9.37 -10.80
CA ASN A 142 8.58 -9.18 -9.45
C ASN A 142 7.49 -9.37 -8.40
N MET A 143 6.30 -8.78 -8.59
CA MET A 143 5.18 -8.97 -7.66
C MET A 143 4.75 -10.44 -7.56
N ALA A 144 4.67 -11.17 -8.67
CA ALA A 144 4.37 -12.59 -8.67
C ALA A 144 5.44 -13.38 -7.89
N SER A 145 6.72 -13.03 -8.06
CA SER A 145 7.83 -13.62 -7.30
C SER A 145 7.72 -13.35 -5.79
N LEU A 146 7.36 -12.11 -5.39
CA LEU A 146 7.17 -11.73 -3.99
C LEU A 146 5.99 -12.49 -3.34
N ILE A 147 4.89 -12.71 -4.08
CA ILE A 147 3.76 -13.51 -3.60
C ILE A 147 4.20 -14.98 -3.41
N ASN A 148 4.91 -15.57 -4.38
CA ASN A 148 5.47 -16.93 -4.24
C ASN A 148 6.48 -17.04 -3.08
N GLN A 149 7.30 -16.00 -2.86
CA GLN A 149 8.22 -15.94 -1.73
C GLN A 149 7.45 -15.92 -0.40
N ALA A 150 6.41 -15.09 -0.28
CA ALA A 150 5.57 -15.05 0.91
C ALA A 150 4.88 -16.41 1.16
N HIS A 151 4.31 -17.04 0.12
CA HIS A 151 3.67 -18.35 0.22
C HIS A 151 4.64 -19.44 0.71
N SER A 152 5.88 -19.45 0.19
CA SER A 152 6.88 -20.48 0.55
C SER A 152 7.56 -20.24 1.89
N SER A 153 7.83 -18.98 2.24
CA SER A 153 8.62 -18.61 3.43
C SER A 153 7.77 -18.30 4.65
N CYS A 154 6.53 -17.83 4.45
CA CYS A 154 5.59 -17.40 5.49
C CYS A 154 4.20 -18.00 5.25
N PRO A 155 4.05 -19.35 5.23
CA PRO A 155 2.81 -20.00 4.79
C PRO A 155 1.58 -19.68 5.66
N ASP A 156 1.79 -19.25 6.90
CA ASP A 156 0.72 -18.91 7.85
C ASP A 156 0.31 -17.41 7.80
N THR A 157 1.01 -16.59 7.01
CA THR A 157 0.66 -15.16 6.86
C THR A 157 -0.58 -15.00 5.97
N LYS A 158 -1.37 -13.97 6.27
CA LYS A 158 -2.50 -13.55 5.43
C LYS A 158 -1.98 -12.50 4.43
N VAL A 159 -1.79 -12.90 3.16
CA VAL A 159 -1.28 -11.98 2.14
C VAL A 159 -2.38 -11.04 1.66
N ILE A 160 -2.05 -9.77 1.64
CA ILE A 160 -2.82 -8.68 1.04
C ILE A 160 -2.05 -8.22 -0.20
N ALA A 161 -2.55 -8.56 -1.40
CA ALA A 161 -2.02 -8.01 -2.64
C ALA A 161 -2.75 -6.70 -2.95
N SER A 162 -2.02 -5.62 -3.22
CA SER A 162 -2.64 -4.31 -3.41
C SER A 162 -1.89 -3.45 -4.40
N GLY A 163 -2.60 -2.52 -5.03
CA GLY A 163 -2.03 -1.58 -5.99
C GLY A 163 -2.82 -0.28 -6.06
N TYR A 164 -2.15 0.73 -6.58
CA TYR A 164 -2.73 2.02 -6.90
C TYR A 164 -2.45 2.38 -8.36
N SER A 165 -3.48 2.79 -9.12
CA SER A 165 -3.32 3.22 -10.51
C SER A 165 -2.67 2.13 -11.36
N GLN A 166 -1.55 2.42 -12.06
CA GLN A 166 -0.75 1.39 -12.76
C GLN A 166 -0.40 0.20 -11.87
N GLY A 167 -0.24 0.40 -10.55
CA GLY A 167 -0.01 -0.68 -9.60
C GLY A 167 -1.12 -1.72 -9.58
N CYS A 168 -2.36 -1.34 -9.92
CA CYS A 168 -3.46 -2.31 -10.08
C CYS A 168 -3.25 -3.22 -11.29
N GLN A 169 -2.77 -2.68 -12.43
CA GLN A 169 -2.38 -3.49 -13.58
C GLN A 169 -1.27 -4.50 -13.22
N ILE A 170 -0.31 -4.07 -12.36
CA ILE A 170 0.73 -4.96 -11.84
C ILE A 170 0.10 -6.10 -11.02
N VAL A 171 -0.89 -5.82 -10.16
CA VAL A 171 -1.60 -6.85 -9.39
C VAL A 171 -2.33 -7.83 -10.31
N HIS A 172 -3.12 -7.34 -11.29
CA HIS A 172 -3.81 -8.18 -12.26
C HIS A 172 -2.84 -9.09 -13.01
N ASN A 173 -1.78 -8.52 -13.56
CA ASN A 173 -0.78 -9.26 -14.34
C ASN A 173 0.01 -10.25 -13.47
N ALA A 174 0.35 -9.89 -12.24
CA ALA A 174 1.09 -10.77 -11.32
C ALA A 174 0.23 -11.99 -10.95
N ILE A 175 -1.03 -11.79 -10.58
CA ILE A 175 -1.95 -12.88 -10.23
C ILE A 175 -2.14 -13.83 -11.42
N GLY A 176 -2.26 -13.30 -12.65
CA GLY A 176 -2.34 -14.12 -13.87
C GLY A 176 -1.07 -14.94 -14.17
N GLN A 177 0.07 -14.65 -13.51
CA GLN A 177 1.31 -15.43 -13.62
C GLN A 177 1.47 -16.49 -12.53
N LEU A 178 0.61 -16.49 -11.49
CA LEU A 178 0.68 -17.46 -10.40
C LEU A 178 0.02 -18.78 -10.81
N ASP A 179 0.47 -19.89 -10.18
CA ASP A 179 -0.32 -21.11 -10.20
C ASP A 179 -1.62 -20.95 -9.38
N ALA A 180 -2.59 -21.82 -9.65
CA ALA A 180 -3.93 -21.72 -9.04
C ALA A 180 -3.90 -21.85 -7.50
N ASP A 181 -2.98 -22.65 -6.96
CA ASP A 181 -2.85 -22.86 -5.52
C ASP A 181 -2.35 -21.60 -4.85
N THR A 182 -1.29 -20.97 -5.38
CA THR A 182 -0.74 -19.71 -4.88
C THR A 182 -1.73 -18.55 -5.05
N ALA A 183 -2.41 -18.45 -6.20
CA ALA A 183 -3.41 -17.39 -6.41
C ALA A 183 -4.60 -17.54 -5.43
N SER A 184 -5.11 -18.72 -5.20
CA SER A 184 -6.20 -18.97 -4.25
C SER A 184 -5.80 -18.80 -2.78
N TRP A 185 -4.51 -18.85 -2.47
CA TRP A 185 -3.97 -18.62 -1.13
C TRP A 185 -3.94 -17.12 -0.76
N ILE A 186 -3.98 -16.20 -1.73
CA ILE A 186 -4.05 -14.76 -1.45
C ILE A 186 -5.30 -14.48 -0.62
N SER A 187 -5.11 -13.92 0.58
CA SER A 187 -6.20 -13.68 1.54
C SER A 187 -7.13 -12.58 1.08
N LYS A 188 -6.58 -11.45 0.64
CA LYS A 188 -7.33 -10.29 0.14
C LYS A 188 -6.59 -9.56 -0.96
N VAL A 189 -7.37 -8.98 -1.88
CA VAL A 189 -6.87 -8.05 -2.91
C VAL A 189 -7.57 -6.71 -2.72
N VAL A 190 -6.79 -5.63 -2.69
CA VAL A 190 -7.32 -4.25 -2.56
C VAL A 190 -6.73 -3.38 -3.65
N LEU A 191 -7.60 -2.83 -4.49
CA LEU A 191 -7.22 -2.04 -5.67
C LEU A 191 -7.76 -0.61 -5.54
N PHE A 192 -6.90 0.37 -5.81
CA PHE A 192 -7.25 1.79 -5.73
C PHE A 192 -7.06 2.46 -7.10
N GLY A 193 -8.13 2.98 -7.69
CA GLY A 193 -8.08 3.62 -9.00
C GLY A 193 -7.64 2.66 -10.09
N ASP A 194 -8.32 1.53 -10.19
CA ASP A 194 -7.95 0.39 -11.02
C ASP A 194 -8.33 0.62 -12.49
N PRO A 195 -7.37 0.66 -13.43
CA PRO A 195 -7.66 0.77 -14.86
C PRO A 195 -8.45 -0.43 -15.41
N ASP A 196 -8.25 -1.62 -14.80
CA ASP A 196 -8.87 -2.89 -15.20
C ASP A 196 -10.12 -3.20 -14.36
N ASN A 197 -10.71 -2.16 -13.74
CA ASN A 197 -11.87 -2.27 -12.86
C ASN A 197 -13.01 -3.08 -13.48
N GLY A 198 -13.45 -4.09 -12.75
CA GLY A 198 -14.48 -5.03 -13.20
C GLY A 198 -13.93 -6.28 -13.89
N THR A 199 -12.63 -6.35 -14.16
CA THR A 199 -11.98 -7.57 -14.63
C THR A 199 -11.77 -8.55 -13.48
N ALA A 200 -12.20 -9.80 -13.65
CA ALA A 200 -11.99 -10.83 -12.64
C ALA A 200 -10.50 -11.20 -12.53
N LEU A 201 -10.05 -11.48 -11.31
CA LEU A 201 -8.72 -12.01 -11.04
C LEU A 201 -8.75 -13.54 -11.09
N ASP A 202 -7.81 -14.14 -11.81
CA ASP A 202 -7.74 -15.58 -11.99
C ASP A 202 -7.50 -16.31 -10.65
N ASN A 203 -8.35 -17.30 -10.36
CA ASN A 203 -8.29 -18.14 -9.16
C ASN A 203 -8.38 -17.39 -7.80
N VAL A 204 -8.81 -16.13 -7.79
CA VAL A 204 -9.11 -15.36 -6.57
C VAL A 204 -10.64 -15.27 -6.43
N ASP A 205 -11.15 -15.61 -5.24
CA ASP A 205 -12.58 -15.43 -4.97
C ASP A 205 -12.94 -13.94 -4.96
N SER A 206 -13.94 -13.55 -5.73
CA SER A 206 -14.42 -12.18 -5.82
C SER A 206 -14.84 -11.58 -4.46
N ALA A 207 -15.24 -12.41 -3.50
CA ALA A 207 -15.52 -11.98 -2.13
C ALA A 207 -14.26 -11.48 -1.39
N ASN A 208 -13.07 -11.83 -1.88
CA ASN A 208 -11.79 -11.39 -1.35
C ASN A 208 -11.17 -10.22 -2.14
N VAL A 209 -11.90 -9.64 -3.08
CA VAL A 209 -11.44 -8.51 -3.89
C VAL A 209 -12.26 -7.26 -3.56
N LEU A 210 -11.57 -6.15 -3.29
CA LEU A 210 -12.19 -4.84 -3.09
C LEU A 210 -11.52 -3.81 -3.98
N THR A 211 -12.27 -3.20 -4.88
CA THR A 211 -11.81 -2.13 -5.75
C THR A 211 -12.47 -0.81 -5.35
N TYR A 212 -11.65 0.20 -5.13
CA TYR A 212 -12.10 1.59 -4.97
C TYR A 212 -11.91 2.34 -6.29
N CYS A 213 -13.01 2.81 -6.84
CA CYS A 213 -13.05 3.71 -7.99
C CYS A 213 -13.88 4.93 -7.63
N ASN A 214 -13.23 6.06 -7.44
CA ASN A 214 -13.91 7.31 -7.11
C ASN A 214 -14.77 7.78 -8.31
N THR A 215 -15.89 8.40 -8.03
CA THR A 215 -16.67 9.08 -9.06
C THR A 215 -15.79 10.10 -9.79
N ASP A 216 -15.88 10.15 -11.10
CA ASP A 216 -15.08 11.00 -11.98
C ASP A 216 -13.59 10.61 -12.10
N ASP A 217 -13.17 9.46 -11.63
CA ASP A 217 -11.84 8.94 -11.92
C ASP A 217 -11.80 8.29 -13.32
N ASN A 218 -11.16 8.95 -14.26
CA ASN A 218 -11.05 8.49 -15.65
C ASN A 218 -10.18 7.24 -15.78
N ILE A 219 -9.23 7.02 -14.88
CA ILE A 219 -8.38 5.81 -14.86
C ILE A 219 -9.24 4.56 -14.68
N CYS A 220 -10.28 4.61 -13.86
CA CYS A 220 -11.17 3.47 -13.59
C CYS A 220 -12.04 3.02 -14.79
N VAL A 221 -11.98 3.74 -15.87
CA VAL A 221 -12.62 3.37 -17.16
C VAL A 221 -11.57 3.13 -18.25
N ASN A 222 -10.37 2.76 -17.84
CA ASN A 222 -9.20 2.54 -18.69
C ASN A 222 -8.82 3.78 -19.54
N GLY A 223 -9.00 4.96 -18.94
CA GLY A 223 -8.56 6.22 -19.52
C GLY A 223 -7.15 6.58 -19.10
N ASP A 224 -6.68 7.75 -19.54
CA ASP A 224 -5.33 8.27 -19.27
C ASP A 224 -5.34 9.68 -18.68
N LEU A 225 -6.54 10.22 -18.37
CA LEU A 225 -6.67 11.54 -17.74
C LEU A 225 -6.53 11.45 -16.25
N ILE A 226 -5.60 12.21 -15.70
CA ILE A 226 -5.45 12.41 -14.26
C ILE A 226 -6.35 13.55 -13.82
N LEU A 227 -7.31 13.21 -12.97
CA LEU A 227 -8.27 14.14 -12.36
C LEU A 227 -8.07 14.13 -10.84
N PRO A 228 -8.53 15.18 -10.11
CA PRO A 228 -8.41 15.22 -8.65
C PRO A 228 -8.98 13.99 -7.95
N ALA A 229 -10.01 13.36 -8.53
CA ALA A 229 -10.61 12.13 -8.01
C ALA A 229 -9.62 10.96 -7.94
N HIS A 230 -8.64 10.90 -8.86
CA HIS A 230 -7.60 9.88 -8.88
C HIS A 230 -6.59 10.03 -7.74
N LEU A 231 -6.36 11.24 -7.24
CA LEU A 231 -5.31 11.55 -6.27
C LEU A 231 -5.73 11.42 -4.80
N ILE A 232 -7.00 11.08 -4.51
CA ILE A 232 -7.56 11.17 -3.16
C ILE A 232 -7.93 9.81 -2.52
N TYR A 233 -7.40 8.69 -3.02
CA TYR A 233 -7.71 7.35 -2.51
C TYR A 233 -7.25 7.11 -1.06
N ALA A 234 -6.33 7.91 -0.53
CA ALA A 234 -6.01 7.90 0.91
C ALA A 234 -7.24 8.08 1.81
N LYS A 235 -8.34 8.65 1.31
CA LYS A 235 -9.61 8.76 2.04
C LYS A 235 -10.31 7.42 2.28
N ASN A 236 -9.95 6.37 1.52
CA ASN A 236 -10.57 5.06 1.54
C ASN A 236 -9.78 4.04 2.37
N VAL A 237 -8.54 4.37 2.79
CA VAL A 237 -7.61 3.39 3.37
C VAL A 237 -8.09 2.76 4.69
N VAL A 238 -8.90 3.46 5.49
CA VAL A 238 -9.44 2.92 6.74
C VAL A 238 -10.45 1.80 6.48
N THR A 239 -11.36 2.01 5.53
CA THR A 239 -12.33 0.98 5.14
C THR A 239 -11.66 -0.15 4.37
N ALA A 240 -10.63 0.16 3.57
CA ALA A 240 -9.77 -0.81 2.90
C ALA A 240 -9.03 -1.71 3.91
N ALA A 241 -8.44 -1.13 4.95
CA ALA A 241 -7.74 -1.86 6.00
C ALA A 241 -8.70 -2.78 6.79
N THR A 242 -9.91 -2.31 7.07
CA THR A 242 -10.94 -3.12 7.73
C THR A 242 -11.32 -4.34 6.89
N PHE A 243 -11.50 -4.17 5.57
CA PHE A 243 -11.74 -5.29 4.66
C PHE A 243 -10.53 -6.22 4.56
N ALA A 244 -9.33 -5.68 4.45
CA ALA A 244 -8.11 -6.45 4.28
C ALA A 244 -7.77 -7.34 5.49
N THR A 245 -8.32 -7.00 6.67
CA THR A 245 -8.07 -7.72 7.93
C THR A 245 -9.28 -8.51 8.45
N SER A 246 -10.34 -8.62 7.64
CA SER A 246 -11.59 -9.34 7.98
C SER A 246 -11.54 -10.85 7.72
#